data_53ca223a9390760a5838e656a48f3deb
#
_entry.id   53ca223a9390760a5838e656a48f3deb
#
_cell.length_a   1.000
_cell.length_b   1.000
_cell.length_c   1.000
_cell.angle_alpha   90.00
_cell.angle_beta   90.00
_cell.angle_gamma   90.00
#
_symmetry.space_group_name_H-M   'P 1'
#
loop_
_entity.id
_entity.type
_entity.pdbx_description
1 polymer ?
#
loop_
_entity_poly.entity_id
_entity_poly.type
_entity_poly.pdbx_seq_one_letter_code
_entity_poly.pdbx_strand_id
1 'polypeptide(L)'
;MNYDPKSSHAEEFIHHGEIEETLAYGEANRTNRELIDEILAKARERRGLTHREAMVLLDCGLEDKNQEIYELAEQIKKDFYGNRIVLFAPLYLSNYCINGCVYCPYHAKNKHIPRKKLTQDEIRREVMALQDMGHKRLALETGEDPVHNPIEYMLESIDTIYSIKHKNGAIRRVNVNIAATTVENYRKLKDAGIGTYILFQETYHKESYEKLHPTGPKHDYCYHTEAMDRAQLGGIDDVGCGVLFGLELYRYEFAGLLMHAEHLEAVFGVGPHTISVPRIRRADDIDPDSFDNGIDDDTFAKLVACIRISVPYTGMIVSTRESQKTRERVLHLGISQISGGSKTSVGGYFEPEPEEECSAQFDVSDNRTLDQVVNWLMGMGYIPSFCTACYREGRTGDRFMSLCKSGQIQNCCHPNALMTLKEYLMDYSSEETRRIGEALIEKEIGSIPKEKVQQIVRDNLAKIEQGIRDFRF
;
A
#
# COMPACT_ATOMS: atom_id res chain seq x y z
N MET A 1 14.77 11.29 -27.15
CA MET A 1 14.78 11.78 -25.76
C MET A 1 15.78 10.93 -25.00
N ASN A 2 16.39 11.43 -23.98
CA ASN A 2 17.30 10.65 -23.11
C ASN A 2 16.61 10.47 -21.74
N TYR A 3 16.96 9.42 -21.03
CA TYR A 3 16.52 9.23 -19.66
C TYR A 3 16.98 10.38 -18.76
N ASP A 4 16.02 11.01 -18.08
CA ASP A 4 16.29 12.07 -17.10
C ASP A 4 15.34 11.95 -15.90
N PRO A 5 15.81 11.43 -14.76
CA PRO A 5 14.99 11.29 -13.57
C PRO A 5 14.54 12.64 -12.96
N LYS A 6 15.06 13.78 -13.43
CA LYS A 6 14.67 15.12 -12.98
C LYS A 6 13.69 15.82 -13.91
N SER A 7 13.37 15.21 -15.04
CA SER A 7 12.40 15.80 -15.97
C SER A 7 11.00 15.85 -15.37
N SER A 8 10.21 16.84 -15.76
CA SER A 8 8.78 16.91 -15.47
C SER A 8 7.91 16.20 -16.52
N HIS A 9 8.52 15.56 -17.51
CA HIS A 9 7.84 14.86 -18.59
C HIS A 9 7.90 13.35 -18.40
N ALA A 10 6.74 12.72 -18.34
CA ALA A 10 6.61 11.29 -18.07
C ALA A 10 7.50 10.40 -18.94
N GLU A 11 7.57 10.66 -20.25
CA GLU A 11 8.35 9.86 -21.20
C GLU A 11 9.87 10.04 -21.10
N GLU A 12 10.35 10.98 -20.30
CA GLU A 12 11.77 11.20 -20.04
C GLU A 12 12.21 10.54 -18.72
N PHE A 13 11.40 10.60 -17.67
CA PHE A 13 11.71 9.90 -16.42
C PHE A 13 11.25 8.43 -16.41
N ILE A 14 10.26 8.04 -17.24
CA ILE A 14 9.93 6.66 -17.59
C ILE A 14 10.33 6.45 -19.05
N HIS A 15 11.63 6.33 -19.28
CA HIS A 15 12.16 6.28 -20.64
C HIS A 15 12.19 4.84 -21.18
N HIS A 16 11.40 4.56 -22.21
CA HIS A 16 11.27 3.21 -22.80
C HIS A 16 12.62 2.59 -23.16
N GLY A 17 13.48 3.34 -23.88
CA GLY A 17 14.81 2.83 -24.25
C GLY A 17 15.71 2.50 -23.06
N GLU A 18 15.64 3.27 -21.96
CA GLU A 18 16.36 2.94 -20.73
C GLU A 18 15.83 1.67 -20.08
N ILE A 19 14.50 1.45 -20.11
CA ILE A 19 13.92 0.21 -19.61
C ILE A 19 14.41 -0.98 -20.44
N GLU A 20 14.37 -0.90 -21.78
CA GLU A 20 14.84 -1.97 -22.66
C GLU A 20 16.34 -2.30 -22.43
N GLU A 21 17.18 -1.27 -22.28
CA GLU A 21 18.60 -1.45 -21.93
C GLU A 21 18.75 -2.10 -20.54
N THR A 22 17.91 -1.74 -19.59
CA THR A 22 17.89 -2.32 -18.24
C THR A 22 17.53 -3.79 -18.26
N LEU A 23 16.51 -4.18 -19.04
CA LEU A 23 16.11 -5.58 -19.23
C LEU A 23 17.25 -6.39 -19.86
N ALA A 24 17.88 -5.85 -20.91
CA ALA A 24 19.01 -6.50 -21.58
C ALA A 24 20.23 -6.64 -20.65
N TYR A 25 20.50 -5.62 -19.83
CA TYR A 25 21.58 -5.64 -18.84
C TYR A 25 21.35 -6.70 -17.75
N GLY A 26 20.13 -6.80 -17.22
CA GLY A 26 19.76 -7.84 -16.25
C GLY A 26 19.94 -9.23 -16.79
N GLU A 27 19.41 -9.50 -18.00
CA GLU A 27 19.54 -10.80 -18.66
C GLU A 27 21.00 -11.19 -18.93
N ALA A 28 21.82 -10.23 -19.42
CA ALA A 28 23.24 -10.48 -19.71
C ALA A 28 24.07 -10.79 -18.44
N ASN A 29 23.63 -10.32 -17.28
CA ASN A 29 24.35 -10.45 -16.02
C ASN A 29 23.69 -11.45 -15.02
N ARG A 30 22.67 -12.20 -15.43
CA ARG A 30 21.89 -13.08 -14.57
C ARG A 30 22.69 -14.17 -13.81
N THR A 31 23.89 -14.50 -14.31
CA THR A 31 24.81 -15.47 -13.69
C THR A 31 26.18 -14.86 -13.37
N ASN A 32 26.32 -13.54 -13.49
CA ASN A 32 27.54 -12.82 -13.16
C ASN A 32 27.68 -12.68 -11.64
N ARG A 33 28.28 -13.71 -11.02
CA ARG A 33 28.40 -13.82 -9.56
C ARG A 33 29.11 -12.62 -8.93
N GLU A 34 30.20 -12.15 -9.55
CA GLU A 34 31.00 -11.03 -9.03
C GLU A 34 30.14 -9.76 -8.94
N LEU A 35 29.45 -9.39 -10.03
CA LEU A 35 28.55 -8.25 -10.05
C LEU A 35 27.39 -8.41 -9.05
N ILE A 36 26.78 -9.62 -8.94
CA ILE A 36 25.71 -9.88 -7.99
C ILE A 36 26.21 -9.69 -6.55
N ASP A 37 27.42 -10.15 -6.23
CA ASP A 37 28.03 -9.98 -4.91
C ASP A 37 28.29 -8.51 -4.59
N GLU A 38 28.77 -7.73 -5.56
CA GLU A 38 28.94 -6.27 -5.43
C GLU A 38 27.62 -5.55 -5.16
N ILE A 39 26.57 -5.89 -5.91
CA ILE A 39 25.22 -5.30 -5.73
C ILE A 39 24.64 -5.67 -4.36
N LEU A 40 24.78 -6.93 -3.93
CA LEU A 40 24.32 -7.35 -2.60
C LEU A 40 25.12 -6.67 -1.48
N ALA A 41 26.42 -6.47 -1.65
CA ALA A 41 27.24 -5.71 -0.69
C ALA A 41 26.75 -4.26 -0.57
N LYS A 42 26.49 -3.59 -1.70
CA LYS A 42 25.89 -2.24 -1.73
C LYS A 42 24.52 -2.21 -1.07
N ALA A 43 23.67 -3.19 -1.34
CA ALA A 43 22.33 -3.28 -0.77
C ALA A 43 22.32 -3.38 0.77
N ARG A 44 23.34 -4.05 1.35
CA ARG A 44 23.55 -4.10 2.82
C ARG A 44 23.80 -2.74 3.46
N GLU A 45 24.23 -1.74 2.70
CA GLU A 45 24.33 -0.35 3.17
C GLU A 45 22.95 0.32 3.38
N ARG A 46 21.86 -0.30 2.91
CA ARG A 46 20.46 0.16 3.06
C ARG A 46 20.17 1.52 2.41
N ARG A 47 20.89 1.86 1.35
CA ARG A 47 20.72 3.11 0.60
C ARG A 47 19.84 2.97 -0.64
N GLY A 48 19.42 1.75 -0.94
CA GLY A 48 18.69 1.41 -2.16
C GLY A 48 19.60 1.02 -3.31
N LEU A 49 18.97 0.61 -4.40
CA LEU A 49 19.63 0.22 -5.65
C LEU A 49 19.04 1.01 -6.81
N THR A 50 19.81 1.23 -7.86
CA THR A 50 19.29 1.73 -9.13
C THR A 50 18.45 0.66 -9.83
N HIS A 51 17.57 1.08 -10.75
CA HIS A 51 16.76 0.17 -11.55
C HIS A 51 17.60 -0.88 -12.29
N ARG A 52 18.79 -0.52 -12.80
CA ARG A 52 19.74 -1.45 -13.48
C ARG A 52 20.31 -2.49 -12.51
N GLU A 53 20.80 -2.07 -11.35
CA GLU A 53 21.32 -2.99 -10.31
C GLU A 53 20.20 -3.93 -9.79
N ALA A 54 19.03 -3.38 -9.54
CA ALA A 54 17.88 -4.14 -9.09
C ALA A 54 17.43 -5.20 -10.11
N MET A 55 17.50 -4.89 -11.41
CA MET A 55 17.17 -5.83 -12.48
C MET A 55 18.11 -7.03 -12.50
N VAL A 56 19.41 -6.83 -12.23
CA VAL A 56 20.38 -7.93 -12.11
C VAL A 56 19.98 -8.89 -10.98
N LEU A 57 19.49 -8.37 -9.85
CA LEU A 57 18.99 -9.21 -8.75
C LEU A 57 17.68 -9.92 -9.12
N LEU A 58 16.77 -9.22 -9.81
CA LEU A 58 15.50 -9.80 -10.24
C LEU A 58 15.72 -10.96 -11.22
N ASP A 59 16.64 -10.79 -12.15
CA ASP A 59 16.99 -11.80 -13.16
C ASP A 59 17.96 -12.88 -12.66
N CYS A 60 18.48 -12.76 -11.44
CA CYS A 60 19.49 -13.68 -10.91
C CYS A 60 19.08 -15.15 -11.09
N GLY A 61 19.91 -15.90 -11.81
CA GLY A 61 19.75 -17.32 -12.09
C GLY A 61 20.52 -18.26 -11.15
N LEU A 62 21.24 -17.72 -10.15
CA LEU A 62 22.02 -18.48 -9.19
C LEU A 62 21.19 -18.76 -7.93
N GLU A 63 20.93 -20.03 -7.64
CA GLU A 63 20.02 -20.43 -6.55
C GLU A 63 20.50 -19.96 -5.16
N ASP A 64 21.80 -20.12 -4.87
CA ASP A 64 22.41 -19.66 -3.63
C ASP A 64 22.31 -18.13 -3.46
N LYS A 65 22.40 -17.39 -4.55
CA LYS A 65 22.24 -15.94 -4.53
C LYS A 65 20.77 -15.51 -4.40
N ASN A 66 19.84 -16.26 -4.95
CA ASN A 66 18.42 -16.02 -4.72
C ASN A 66 18.05 -16.20 -3.24
N GLN A 67 18.61 -17.20 -2.57
CA GLN A 67 18.43 -17.36 -1.13
C GLN A 67 19.00 -16.17 -0.35
N GLU A 68 20.18 -15.68 -0.72
CA GLU A 68 20.82 -14.50 -0.13
C GLU A 68 19.99 -13.23 -0.35
N ILE A 69 19.36 -13.07 -1.53
CA ILE A 69 18.44 -11.97 -1.83
C ILE A 69 17.23 -12.01 -0.88
N TYR A 70 16.62 -13.16 -0.66
CA TYR A 70 15.49 -13.29 0.26
C TYR A 70 15.86 -12.98 1.70
N GLU A 71 16.98 -13.50 2.18
CA GLU A 71 17.49 -13.24 3.53
C GLU A 71 17.80 -11.75 3.75
N LEU A 72 18.40 -11.09 2.74
CA LEU A 72 18.68 -9.67 2.80
C LEU A 72 17.39 -8.82 2.79
N ALA A 73 16.40 -9.19 1.99
CA ALA A 73 15.10 -8.50 1.97
C ALA A 73 14.39 -8.60 3.33
N GLU A 74 14.38 -9.77 3.95
CA GLU A 74 13.85 -9.98 5.30
C GLU A 74 14.59 -9.12 6.33
N GLN A 75 15.92 -9.10 6.27
CA GLN A 75 16.75 -8.32 7.19
C GLN A 75 16.48 -6.81 7.02
N ILE A 76 16.44 -6.30 5.78
CA ILE A 76 16.15 -4.90 5.49
C ILE A 76 14.75 -4.51 6.01
N LYS A 77 13.72 -5.34 5.75
CA LYS A 77 12.38 -5.10 6.31
C LYS A 77 12.43 -4.99 7.82
N LYS A 78 13.11 -5.91 8.48
CA LYS A 78 13.25 -5.96 9.95
C LYS A 78 13.95 -4.72 10.49
N ASP A 79 14.98 -4.25 9.79
CA ASP A 79 15.75 -3.08 10.19
C ASP A 79 14.95 -1.78 10.10
N PHE A 80 14.08 -1.62 9.09
CA PHE A 80 13.26 -0.42 8.90
C PHE A 80 11.92 -0.48 9.65
N TYR A 81 11.27 -1.63 9.63
CA TYR A 81 9.89 -1.77 10.09
C TYR A 81 9.73 -2.64 11.35
N GLY A 82 10.77 -3.38 11.73
CA GLY A 82 10.67 -4.37 12.82
C GLY A 82 9.64 -5.47 12.49
N ASN A 83 8.95 -5.93 13.51
CA ASN A 83 7.91 -6.95 13.38
C ASN A 83 6.49 -6.36 13.19
N ARG A 84 6.38 -5.05 12.90
CA ARG A 84 5.08 -4.40 12.79
C ARG A 84 4.46 -4.61 11.41
N ILE A 85 3.18 -4.92 11.40
CA ILE A 85 2.35 -4.95 10.20
C ILE A 85 1.19 -3.98 10.39
N VAL A 86 1.13 -2.96 9.54
CA VAL A 86 0.06 -1.96 9.58
C VAL A 86 -1.20 -2.51 8.92
N LEU A 87 -2.33 -2.33 9.59
CA LEU A 87 -3.64 -2.78 9.13
C LEU A 87 -4.50 -1.61 8.64
N PHE A 88 -5.23 -1.84 7.56
CA PHE A 88 -6.22 -0.92 7.02
C PHE A 88 -7.40 -1.68 6.37
N ALA A 89 -8.46 -0.97 6.03
CA ALA A 89 -9.53 -1.47 5.18
C ALA A 89 -9.77 -0.52 4.01
N PRO A 90 -10.10 -1.03 2.81
CA PRO A 90 -10.64 -0.20 1.74
C PRO A 90 -12.07 0.20 2.07
N LEU A 91 -12.51 1.36 1.61
CA LEU A 91 -13.92 1.76 1.61
C LEU A 91 -14.24 2.33 0.22
N TYR A 92 -15.02 1.56 -0.55
CA TYR A 92 -15.47 1.94 -1.87
C TYR A 92 -16.68 2.86 -1.75
N LEU A 93 -16.53 4.11 -2.17
CA LEU A 93 -17.59 5.12 -2.06
C LEU A 93 -18.49 5.15 -3.28
N SER A 94 -17.94 4.79 -4.48
CA SER A 94 -18.68 4.80 -5.73
C SER A 94 -18.00 3.96 -6.81
N ASN A 95 -18.80 3.26 -7.62
CA ASN A 95 -18.33 2.56 -8.82
C ASN A 95 -18.74 3.25 -10.13
N TYR A 96 -19.28 4.47 -10.08
CA TYR A 96 -19.48 5.28 -11.28
C TYR A 96 -18.13 5.63 -11.89
N CYS A 97 -17.92 5.25 -13.17
CA CYS A 97 -16.68 5.49 -13.89
C CYS A 97 -16.96 5.71 -15.38
N ILE A 98 -16.28 6.69 -15.99
CA ILE A 98 -16.39 7.03 -17.41
C ILE A 98 -15.25 6.44 -18.27
N ASN A 99 -14.26 5.81 -17.63
CA ASN A 99 -13.13 5.19 -18.33
C ASN A 99 -13.48 3.83 -18.90
N GLY A 100 -12.72 3.43 -19.92
CA GLY A 100 -12.87 2.14 -20.60
C GLY A 100 -11.80 1.11 -20.24
N CYS A 101 -11.25 1.12 -19.02
CA CYS A 101 -10.16 0.23 -18.59
C CYS A 101 -10.56 -1.25 -18.72
N VAL A 102 -9.86 -2.01 -19.59
CA VAL A 102 -10.26 -3.40 -19.93
C VAL A 102 -10.01 -4.43 -18.80
N TYR A 103 -9.34 -4.03 -17.73
CA TYR A 103 -9.02 -4.88 -16.57
C TYR A 103 -9.86 -4.53 -15.32
N CYS A 104 -10.77 -3.57 -15.40
CA CYS A 104 -11.55 -3.07 -14.26
C CYS A 104 -13.06 -3.23 -14.51
N PRO A 105 -13.81 -3.89 -13.63
CA PRO A 105 -15.25 -4.09 -13.80
C PRO A 105 -16.04 -2.78 -13.77
N TYR A 106 -15.46 -1.68 -13.27
CA TYR A 106 -16.10 -0.37 -13.24
C TYR A 106 -16.08 0.35 -14.61
N HIS A 107 -15.46 -0.24 -15.65
CA HIS A 107 -15.39 0.39 -16.97
C HIS A 107 -16.79 0.76 -17.51
N ALA A 108 -16.86 1.86 -18.25
CA ALA A 108 -18.12 2.48 -18.70
C ALA A 108 -19.01 1.56 -19.56
N LYS A 109 -18.42 0.56 -20.22
CA LYS A 109 -19.14 -0.39 -21.09
C LYS A 109 -19.77 -1.54 -20.31
N ASN A 110 -19.31 -1.85 -19.07
CA ASN A 110 -19.92 -2.88 -18.26
C ASN A 110 -21.33 -2.45 -17.82
N LYS A 111 -22.33 -3.23 -18.25
CA LYS A 111 -23.75 -3.01 -17.94
C LYS A 111 -24.29 -4.04 -16.95
N HIS A 112 -23.46 -4.98 -16.52
CA HIS A 112 -23.87 -6.07 -15.64
C HIS A 112 -23.89 -5.60 -14.17
N ILE A 113 -22.85 -4.86 -13.74
CA ILE A 113 -22.77 -4.42 -12.36
C ILE A 113 -23.73 -3.23 -12.09
N PRO A 114 -24.43 -3.23 -10.96
CA PRO A 114 -25.23 -2.08 -10.54
C PRO A 114 -24.31 -0.90 -10.22
N ARG A 115 -24.64 0.29 -10.76
CA ARG A 115 -23.92 1.52 -10.41
C ARG A 115 -24.45 2.07 -9.09
N LYS A 116 -23.55 2.26 -8.16
CA LYS A 116 -23.85 2.75 -6.82
C LYS A 116 -22.88 3.85 -6.40
N LYS A 117 -23.40 4.80 -5.64
CA LYS A 117 -22.64 5.83 -4.94
C LYS A 117 -23.24 5.97 -3.56
N LEU A 118 -22.43 5.91 -2.52
CA LEU A 118 -22.89 6.05 -1.15
C LEU A 118 -23.31 7.49 -0.85
N THR A 119 -24.46 7.62 -0.22
CA THR A 119 -24.88 8.86 0.44
C THR A 119 -24.06 9.08 1.72
N GLN A 120 -24.04 10.30 2.28
CA GLN A 120 -23.33 10.58 3.52
C GLN A 120 -23.87 9.73 4.70
N ASP A 121 -25.16 9.42 4.71
CA ASP A 121 -25.76 8.54 5.73
C ASP A 121 -25.34 7.06 5.56
N GLU A 122 -25.19 6.59 4.34
CA GLU A 122 -24.64 5.26 4.07
C GLU A 122 -23.15 5.22 4.47
N ILE A 123 -22.36 6.24 4.15
CA ILE A 123 -20.96 6.35 4.61
C ILE A 123 -20.89 6.29 6.14
N ARG A 124 -21.78 6.96 6.86
CA ARG A 124 -21.83 6.87 8.34
C ARG A 124 -22.04 5.44 8.82
N ARG A 125 -22.98 4.70 8.22
CA ARG A 125 -23.26 3.31 8.59
C ARG A 125 -22.08 2.39 8.29
N GLU A 126 -21.46 2.51 7.12
CA GLU A 126 -20.28 1.74 6.73
C GLU A 126 -19.09 2.01 7.68
N VAL A 127 -18.85 3.27 8.02
CA VAL A 127 -17.76 3.67 8.94
C VAL A 127 -18.03 3.17 10.36
N MET A 128 -19.26 3.19 10.84
CA MET A 128 -19.61 2.62 12.15
C MET A 128 -19.34 1.10 12.18
N ALA A 129 -19.70 0.37 11.11
CA ALA A 129 -19.41 -1.05 10.99
C ALA A 129 -17.89 -1.32 10.97
N LEU A 130 -17.11 -0.51 10.24
CA LEU A 130 -15.65 -0.60 10.22
C LEU A 130 -15.02 -0.27 11.59
N GLN A 131 -15.59 0.68 12.33
CA GLN A 131 -15.18 0.98 13.69
C GLN A 131 -15.51 -0.15 14.66
N ASP A 132 -16.65 -0.82 14.50
CA ASP A 132 -17.02 -2.01 15.28
C ASP A 132 -16.10 -3.21 15.02
N MET A 133 -15.51 -3.30 13.83
CA MET A 133 -14.43 -4.26 13.53
C MET A 133 -13.08 -3.87 14.18
N GLY A 134 -12.89 -2.61 14.55
CA GLY A 134 -11.67 -2.09 15.16
C GLY A 134 -10.75 -1.31 14.21
N HIS A 135 -11.14 -1.07 12.97
CA HIS A 135 -10.33 -0.28 12.03
C HIS A 135 -10.14 1.17 12.48
N LYS A 136 -8.93 1.70 12.25
CA LYS A 136 -8.53 3.09 12.55
C LYS A 136 -8.02 3.81 11.29
N ARG A 137 -7.83 3.08 10.18
CA ARG A 137 -7.27 3.57 8.92
C ARG A 137 -8.09 3.03 7.77
N LEU A 138 -8.47 3.92 6.85
CA LEU A 138 -9.18 3.56 5.62
C LEU A 138 -8.38 3.97 4.38
N ALA A 139 -8.60 3.25 3.29
CA ALA A 139 -8.26 3.66 1.93
C ALA A 139 -9.59 3.89 1.19
N LEU A 140 -9.84 5.12 0.76
CA LEU A 140 -11.05 5.47 0.02
C LEU A 140 -10.86 5.22 -1.47
N GLU A 141 -11.83 4.56 -2.08
CA GLU A 141 -11.81 4.14 -3.47
C GLU A 141 -13.02 4.72 -4.21
N THR A 142 -12.79 5.32 -5.40
CA THR A 142 -13.89 5.70 -6.32
C THR A 142 -13.51 5.47 -7.76
N GLY A 143 -14.50 5.20 -8.62
CA GLY A 143 -14.33 5.35 -10.05
C GLY A 143 -14.20 6.83 -10.44
N GLU A 144 -13.64 7.08 -11.61
CA GLU A 144 -13.50 8.43 -12.17
C GLU A 144 -14.77 8.85 -12.91
N ASP A 145 -15.52 9.76 -12.31
CA ASP A 145 -16.72 10.36 -12.91
C ASP A 145 -16.91 11.77 -12.36
N PRO A 146 -16.63 12.82 -13.16
CA PRO A 146 -16.72 14.20 -12.67
C PRO A 146 -18.15 14.64 -12.29
N VAL A 147 -19.17 13.94 -12.77
CA VAL A 147 -20.58 14.23 -12.47
C VAL A 147 -21.00 13.53 -11.16
N HIS A 148 -20.71 12.25 -11.03
CA HIS A 148 -21.13 11.48 -9.86
C HIS A 148 -20.14 11.56 -8.70
N ASN A 149 -18.84 11.68 -8.98
CA ASN A 149 -17.75 11.67 -8.00
C ASN A 149 -16.90 12.96 -8.08
N PRO A 150 -17.50 14.17 -8.06
CA PRO A 150 -16.71 15.41 -8.06
C PRO A 150 -15.84 15.48 -6.80
N ILE A 151 -14.79 16.30 -6.84
CA ILE A 151 -13.86 16.45 -5.70
C ILE A 151 -14.59 16.87 -4.41
N GLU A 152 -15.64 17.64 -4.52
CA GLU A 152 -16.48 18.09 -3.40
C GLU A 152 -17.12 16.91 -2.66
N TYR A 153 -17.55 15.87 -3.39
CA TYR A 153 -18.07 14.64 -2.77
C TYR A 153 -16.98 13.92 -1.96
N MET A 154 -15.76 13.86 -2.47
CA MET A 154 -14.63 13.27 -1.73
C MET A 154 -14.34 14.06 -0.46
N LEU A 155 -14.31 15.39 -0.55
CA LEU A 155 -14.04 16.26 0.61
C LEU A 155 -15.13 16.12 1.68
N GLU A 156 -16.41 16.13 1.29
CA GLU A 156 -17.54 15.91 2.19
C GLU A 156 -17.47 14.51 2.84
N SER A 157 -17.12 13.49 2.07
CA SER A 157 -16.97 12.12 2.57
C SER A 157 -15.85 12.01 3.61
N ILE A 158 -14.70 12.66 3.37
CA ILE A 158 -13.58 12.70 4.31
C ILE A 158 -13.99 13.39 5.62
N ASP A 159 -14.67 14.53 5.54
CA ASP A 159 -15.17 15.26 6.72
C ASP A 159 -16.18 14.41 7.50
N THR A 160 -17.13 13.80 6.81
CA THR A 160 -18.08 12.85 7.40
C THR A 160 -17.36 11.73 8.14
N ILE A 161 -16.38 11.06 7.51
CA ILE A 161 -15.64 9.93 8.10
C ILE A 161 -14.91 10.36 9.38
N TYR A 162 -14.21 11.49 9.36
CA TYR A 162 -13.48 11.99 10.52
C TYR A 162 -14.40 12.48 11.66
N SER A 163 -15.62 12.89 11.35
CA SER A 163 -16.60 13.34 12.35
C SER A 163 -17.18 12.22 13.20
N ILE A 164 -17.11 10.94 12.72
CA ILE A 164 -17.77 9.81 13.37
C ILE A 164 -16.92 9.29 14.52
N LYS A 165 -17.54 9.27 15.70
CA LYS A 165 -17.03 8.57 16.89
C LYS A 165 -18.09 7.60 17.35
N HIS A 166 -17.84 6.32 17.21
CA HIS A 166 -18.77 5.27 17.59
C HIS A 166 -18.13 4.37 18.65
N LYS A 167 -18.75 4.29 19.84
CA LYS A 167 -18.18 3.61 21.01
C LYS A 167 -16.75 4.12 21.29
N ASN A 168 -15.76 3.22 21.34
CA ASN A 168 -14.33 3.56 21.45
C ASN A 168 -13.64 3.73 20.07
N GLY A 169 -14.43 3.65 18.98
CA GLY A 169 -13.94 3.74 17.61
C GLY A 169 -13.80 5.19 17.12
N ALA A 170 -12.80 5.42 16.28
CA ALA A 170 -12.66 6.60 15.45
C ALA A 170 -11.73 6.26 14.29
N ILE A 171 -12.07 6.67 13.08
CA ILE A 171 -11.11 6.65 11.98
C ILE A 171 -10.13 7.80 12.19
N ARG A 172 -8.85 7.47 12.26
CA ARG A 172 -7.76 8.40 12.60
C ARG A 172 -6.90 8.75 11.40
N ARG A 173 -7.07 8.05 10.27
CA ARG A 173 -6.37 8.29 9.01
C ARG A 173 -7.19 7.79 7.84
N VAL A 174 -7.27 8.63 6.82
CA VAL A 174 -7.87 8.33 5.52
C VAL A 174 -6.82 8.48 4.45
N ASN A 175 -6.51 7.42 3.72
CA ASN A 175 -5.77 7.46 2.47
C ASN A 175 -6.77 7.56 1.32
N VAL A 176 -6.36 8.12 0.19
CA VAL A 176 -7.25 8.34 -0.95
C VAL A 176 -6.65 7.74 -2.19
N ASN A 177 -7.42 6.89 -2.86
CA ASN A 177 -7.10 6.29 -4.15
C ASN A 177 -8.19 6.70 -5.15
N ILE A 178 -7.97 7.82 -5.81
CA ILE A 178 -8.82 8.37 -6.87
C ILE A 178 -7.98 8.63 -8.10
N ALA A 179 -8.64 8.80 -9.26
CA ALA A 179 -7.98 9.12 -10.51
C ALA A 179 -7.10 10.38 -10.41
N ALA A 180 -6.12 10.48 -11.31
CA ALA A 180 -5.26 11.65 -11.44
C ALA A 180 -6.07 12.95 -11.57
N THR A 181 -5.66 13.99 -10.84
CA THR A 181 -6.39 15.24 -10.80
C THR A 181 -5.44 16.46 -10.82
N THR A 182 -5.96 17.65 -10.61
CA THR A 182 -5.21 18.91 -10.67
C THR A 182 -4.47 19.21 -9.36
N VAL A 183 -3.41 20.03 -9.43
CA VAL A 183 -2.69 20.53 -8.25
C VAL A 183 -3.64 21.17 -7.24
N GLU A 184 -4.65 21.92 -7.72
CA GLU A 184 -5.65 22.55 -6.85
C GLU A 184 -6.48 21.53 -6.09
N ASN A 185 -6.94 20.46 -6.75
CA ASN A 185 -7.70 19.39 -6.09
C ASN A 185 -6.84 18.63 -5.09
N TYR A 186 -5.57 18.39 -5.41
CA TYR A 186 -4.63 17.79 -4.43
C TYR A 186 -4.42 18.67 -3.21
N ARG A 187 -4.38 20.00 -3.38
CA ARG A 187 -4.32 20.94 -2.25
C ARG A 187 -5.58 20.88 -1.38
N LYS A 188 -6.77 20.81 -1.99
CA LYS A 188 -8.02 20.59 -1.26
C LYS A 188 -8.01 19.28 -0.45
N LEU A 189 -7.50 18.20 -1.04
CA LEU A 189 -7.35 16.90 -0.34
C LEU A 189 -6.34 17.00 0.82
N LYS A 190 -5.23 17.69 0.63
CA LYS A 190 -4.26 17.98 1.70
C LYS A 190 -4.92 18.74 2.85
N ASP A 191 -5.68 19.78 2.54
CA ASP A 191 -6.38 20.62 3.53
C ASP A 191 -7.47 19.80 4.27
N ALA A 192 -8.10 18.84 3.60
CA ALA A 192 -9.04 17.90 4.23
C ALA A 192 -8.35 16.87 5.17
N GLY A 193 -7.02 16.88 5.25
CA GLY A 193 -6.26 16.05 6.19
C GLY A 193 -6.08 14.60 5.78
N ILE A 194 -5.99 14.32 4.48
CA ILE A 194 -5.69 12.95 4.03
C ILE A 194 -4.29 12.51 4.47
N GLY A 195 -4.11 11.21 4.53
CA GLY A 195 -2.83 10.59 4.74
C GLY A 195 -1.99 10.50 3.46
N THR A 196 -2.06 9.37 2.78
CA THR A 196 -1.36 9.12 1.52
C THR A 196 -2.33 9.28 0.35
N TYR A 197 -1.90 9.96 -0.72
CA TYR A 197 -2.52 9.82 -2.03
C TYR A 197 -1.94 8.60 -2.72
N ILE A 198 -2.78 7.69 -3.18
CA ILE A 198 -2.37 6.43 -3.82
C ILE A 198 -2.93 6.43 -5.24
N LEU A 199 -2.08 6.10 -6.21
CA LEU A 199 -2.50 5.87 -7.57
C LEU A 199 -1.63 4.79 -8.20
N PHE A 200 -2.27 3.75 -8.74
CA PHE A 200 -1.54 2.72 -9.47
C PHE A 200 -1.33 3.16 -10.92
N GLN A 201 -0.08 3.03 -11.38
CA GLN A 201 0.28 3.27 -12.78
C GLN A 201 -0.41 2.26 -13.70
N GLU A 202 -0.75 1.10 -13.19
CA GLU A 202 -1.26 -0.09 -13.85
C GLU A 202 -0.20 -0.75 -14.73
N THR A 203 0.30 -0.05 -15.74
CA THR A 203 1.48 -0.40 -16.54
C THR A 203 2.31 0.83 -16.90
N TYR A 204 3.63 0.69 -16.89
CA TYR A 204 4.56 1.73 -17.36
C TYR A 204 4.82 1.66 -18.87
N HIS A 205 4.43 0.58 -19.54
CA HIS A 205 4.57 0.44 -20.98
C HIS A 205 3.49 1.25 -21.71
N LYS A 206 3.87 2.40 -22.29
CA LYS A 206 2.93 3.38 -22.84
C LYS A 206 1.97 2.79 -23.87
N GLU A 207 2.46 2.00 -24.85
CA GLU A 207 1.59 1.42 -25.87
C GLU A 207 0.56 0.44 -25.29
N SER A 208 0.96 -0.36 -24.29
CA SER A 208 0.05 -1.25 -23.58
C SER A 208 -0.91 -0.45 -22.71
N TYR A 209 -0.44 0.62 -22.08
CA TYR A 209 -1.27 1.52 -21.28
C TYR A 209 -2.42 2.10 -22.13
N GLU A 210 -2.12 2.64 -23.32
CA GLU A 210 -3.13 3.22 -24.21
C GLU A 210 -4.13 2.17 -24.72
N LYS A 211 -3.68 0.93 -24.98
CA LYS A 211 -4.55 -0.20 -25.36
C LYS A 211 -5.45 -0.64 -24.21
N LEU A 212 -4.93 -0.66 -22.99
CA LEU A 212 -5.66 -1.06 -21.79
C LEU A 212 -6.65 0.00 -21.30
N HIS A 213 -6.47 1.26 -21.71
CA HIS A 213 -7.32 2.41 -21.39
C HIS A 213 -7.88 3.06 -22.69
N PRO A 214 -8.68 2.35 -23.49
CA PRO A 214 -9.05 2.80 -24.84
C PRO A 214 -9.92 4.06 -24.85
N THR A 215 -10.59 4.42 -23.77
CA THR A 215 -11.48 5.57 -23.68
C THR A 215 -11.51 6.18 -22.29
N GLY A 216 -11.83 7.47 -22.22
CA GLY A 216 -11.95 8.23 -20.97
C GLY A 216 -10.67 8.99 -20.61
N PRO A 217 -10.73 9.83 -19.57
CA PRO A 217 -9.59 10.65 -19.14
C PRO A 217 -8.33 9.85 -18.80
N LYS A 218 -8.49 8.65 -18.24
CA LYS A 218 -7.37 7.78 -17.88
C LYS A 218 -6.55 7.30 -19.07
N HIS A 219 -7.03 7.49 -20.33
CA HIS A 219 -6.27 7.20 -21.55
C HIS A 219 -4.98 8.03 -21.67
N ASP A 220 -4.93 9.23 -21.10
CA ASP A 220 -3.76 10.10 -21.13
C ASP A 220 -2.65 9.57 -20.21
N TYR A 221 -1.71 8.85 -20.83
CA TYR A 221 -0.56 8.24 -20.13
C TYR A 221 0.27 9.27 -19.38
N CYS A 222 0.62 10.38 -20.02
CA CYS A 222 1.49 11.40 -19.42
C CYS A 222 0.79 12.06 -18.23
N TYR A 223 -0.46 12.47 -18.40
CA TYR A 223 -1.23 13.06 -17.32
C TYR A 223 -1.38 12.13 -16.13
N HIS A 224 -1.58 10.84 -16.37
CA HIS A 224 -1.69 9.84 -15.32
C HIS A 224 -0.34 9.62 -14.61
N THR A 225 0.74 9.42 -15.36
CA THR A 225 2.07 9.13 -14.83
C THR A 225 2.64 10.30 -14.00
N GLU A 226 2.33 11.55 -14.38
CA GLU A 226 2.74 12.77 -13.68
C GLU A 226 1.82 13.14 -12.49
N ALA A 227 0.90 12.25 -12.09
CA ALA A 227 -0.05 12.54 -11.01
C ALA A 227 0.62 12.72 -9.64
N MET A 228 1.69 11.97 -9.37
CA MET A 228 2.42 12.06 -8.10
C MET A 228 3.14 13.40 -7.95
N ASP A 229 3.68 13.93 -9.07
CA ASP A 229 4.30 15.28 -9.11
C ASP A 229 3.26 16.35 -8.75
N ARG A 230 2.10 16.30 -9.41
CA ARG A 230 1.01 17.24 -9.11
C ARG A 230 0.50 17.13 -7.67
N ALA A 231 0.47 15.90 -7.12
CA ALA A 231 0.09 15.68 -5.73
C ALA A 231 1.07 16.33 -4.76
N GLN A 232 2.37 16.15 -4.98
CA GLN A 232 3.40 16.79 -4.16
C GLN A 232 3.43 18.31 -4.33
N LEU A 233 3.25 18.83 -5.54
CA LEU A 233 3.06 20.27 -5.79
C LEU A 233 1.81 20.84 -5.10
N GLY A 234 0.78 20.00 -4.91
CA GLY A 234 -0.42 20.30 -4.12
C GLY A 234 -0.18 20.28 -2.61
N GLY A 235 1.01 19.86 -2.15
CA GLY A 235 1.40 19.80 -0.75
C GLY A 235 1.13 18.45 -0.08
N ILE A 236 0.80 17.40 -0.84
CA ILE A 236 0.69 16.04 -0.30
C ILE A 236 2.10 15.47 -0.17
N ASP A 237 2.58 15.33 1.06
CA ASP A 237 3.94 14.87 1.35
C ASP A 237 4.13 13.36 1.12
N ASP A 238 3.07 12.57 1.24
CA ASP A 238 3.11 11.12 1.19
C ASP A 238 2.31 10.60 -0.02
N VAL A 239 3.02 10.12 -1.03
CA VAL A 239 2.43 9.50 -2.23
C VAL A 239 2.69 8.00 -2.27
N GLY A 240 1.78 7.25 -2.89
CA GLY A 240 1.85 5.80 -3.00
C GLY A 240 1.72 5.34 -4.44
N CYS A 241 2.77 4.68 -4.94
CA CYS A 241 2.81 4.10 -6.27
C CYS A 241 2.37 2.63 -6.26
N GLY A 242 2.09 2.09 -7.44
CA GLY A 242 1.81 0.67 -7.62
C GLY A 242 1.71 0.29 -9.09
N VAL A 243 1.78 -0.99 -9.34
CA VAL A 243 1.60 -1.61 -10.67
C VAL A 243 0.63 -2.77 -10.54
N LEU A 244 -0.27 -2.93 -11.49
CA LEU A 244 -1.12 -4.12 -11.56
C LEU A 244 -0.41 -5.22 -12.37
N PHE A 245 0.34 -6.07 -11.65
CA PHE A 245 1.11 -7.15 -12.27
C PHE A 245 0.19 -8.17 -12.96
N GLY A 246 0.56 -8.53 -14.18
CA GLY A 246 -0.18 -9.41 -15.06
C GLY A 246 -0.72 -8.74 -16.32
N LEU A 247 -0.74 -7.41 -16.37
CA LEU A 247 -1.16 -6.65 -17.56
C LEU A 247 -0.07 -6.55 -18.63
N GLU A 248 1.18 -6.40 -18.21
CA GLU A 248 2.37 -6.30 -19.04
C GLU A 248 3.52 -7.09 -18.42
N LEU A 249 4.65 -7.24 -19.11
CA LEU A 249 5.83 -7.97 -18.67
C LEU A 249 6.33 -7.44 -17.32
N TYR A 250 6.30 -8.26 -16.29
CA TYR A 250 6.63 -7.87 -14.91
C TYR A 250 8.03 -7.25 -14.75
N ARG A 251 9.00 -7.64 -15.59
CA ARG A 251 10.35 -7.06 -15.61
C ARG A 251 10.33 -5.60 -16.08
N TYR A 252 9.52 -5.31 -17.09
CA TYR A 252 9.31 -3.94 -17.59
C TYR A 252 8.67 -3.06 -16.49
N GLU A 253 7.63 -3.59 -15.88
CA GLU A 253 6.92 -2.93 -14.79
C GLU A 253 7.80 -2.68 -13.57
N PHE A 254 8.66 -3.62 -13.23
CA PHE A 254 9.63 -3.47 -12.14
C PHE A 254 10.62 -2.35 -12.42
N ALA A 255 11.20 -2.30 -13.62
CA ALA A 255 12.10 -1.21 -14.03
C ALA A 255 11.39 0.16 -13.98
N GLY A 256 10.20 0.27 -14.59
CA GLY A 256 9.41 1.50 -14.58
C GLY A 256 9.03 1.97 -13.19
N LEU A 257 8.65 1.06 -12.30
CA LEU A 257 8.33 1.37 -10.90
C LEU A 257 9.55 1.94 -10.14
N LEU A 258 10.74 1.37 -10.36
CA LEU A 258 11.97 1.88 -9.73
C LEU A 258 12.40 3.22 -10.33
N MET A 259 12.27 3.41 -11.64
CA MET A 259 12.54 4.70 -12.28
C MET A 259 11.58 5.79 -11.76
N HIS A 260 10.31 5.47 -11.52
CA HIS A 260 9.37 6.41 -10.90
C HIS A 260 9.77 6.75 -9.44
N ALA A 261 10.23 5.77 -8.67
CA ALA A 261 10.75 6.01 -7.32
C ALA A 261 12.02 6.89 -7.35
N GLU A 262 12.95 6.65 -8.28
CA GLU A 262 14.15 7.46 -8.51
C GLU A 262 13.78 8.89 -8.91
N HIS A 263 12.79 9.06 -9.78
CA HIS A 263 12.28 10.37 -10.19
C HIS A 263 11.75 11.17 -9.00
N LEU A 264 10.86 10.60 -8.20
CA LEU A 264 10.31 11.27 -7.02
C LEU A 264 11.41 11.66 -6.03
N GLU A 265 12.41 10.81 -5.83
CA GLU A 265 13.56 11.12 -4.96
C GLU A 265 14.45 12.22 -5.55
N ALA A 266 14.66 12.21 -6.87
CA ALA A 266 15.49 13.20 -7.57
C ALA A 266 14.85 14.60 -7.62
N VAL A 267 13.52 14.68 -7.75
CA VAL A 267 12.79 15.96 -7.87
C VAL A 267 12.38 16.52 -6.51
N PHE A 268 11.87 15.68 -5.63
CA PHE A 268 11.27 16.11 -4.35
C PHE A 268 12.10 15.77 -3.11
N GLY A 269 13.21 15.03 -3.29
CA GLY A 269 14.08 14.59 -2.19
C GLY A 269 13.49 13.44 -1.37
N VAL A 270 12.27 13.00 -1.70
CA VAL A 270 11.55 11.90 -1.03
C VAL A 270 10.95 10.97 -2.08
N GLY A 271 11.26 9.69 -2.00
CA GLY A 271 10.62 8.67 -2.83
C GLY A 271 9.21 8.29 -2.33
N PRO A 272 8.59 7.27 -2.91
CA PRO A 272 7.23 6.89 -2.56
C PRO A 272 7.14 6.44 -1.10
N HIS A 273 6.13 6.97 -0.38
CA HIS A 273 5.81 6.55 0.99
C HIS A 273 5.35 5.09 1.02
N THR A 274 4.61 4.67 0.00
CA THR A 274 4.18 3.28 -0.16
C THR A 274 4.33 2.79 -1.60
N ILE A 275 4.60 1.48 -1.73
CA ILE A 275 4.52 0.76 -2.99
C ILE A 275 3.54 -0.40 -2.81
N SER A 276 2.52 -0.44 -3.66
CA SER A 276 1.54 -1.52 -3.73
C SER A 276 1.88 -2.48 -4.86
N VAL A 277 1.71 -3.77 -4.60
CA VAL A 277 2.07 -4.84 -5.56
C VAL A 277 0.86 -5.74 -5.87
N PRO A 278 -0.26 -5.19 -6.39
CA PRO A 278 -1.40 -6.00 -6.76
C PRO A 278 -1.10 -6.87 -8.00
N ARG A 279 -1.64 -8.09 -8.01
CA ARG A 279 -1.77 -8.90 -9.23
C ARG A 279 -3.21 -8.84 -9.74
N ILE A 280 -3.38 -8.97 -11.06
CA ILE A 280 -4.72 -9.05 -11.64
C ILE A 280 -5.49 -10.24 -11.08
N ARG A 281 -6.78 -10.04 -10.79
CA ARG A 281 -7.69 -11.05 -10.25
C ARG A 281 -9.01 -11.02 -11.00
N ARG A 282 -9.75 -12.13 -10.92
CA ARG A 282 -11.09 -12.24 -11.47
C ARG A 282 -12.03 -11.19 -10.86
N ALA A 283 -12.88 -10.65 -11.69
CA ALA A 283 -14.00 -9.80 -11.31
C ALA A 283 -15.13 -9.94 -12.34
N ASP A 284 -16.24 -9.25 -12.15
CA ASP A 284 -17.29 -9.21 -13.15
C ASP A 284 -16.75 -8.69 -14.50
N ASP A 285 -17.03 -9.38 -15.60
CA ASP A 285 -16.52 -9.09 -16.95
C ASP A 285 -14.98 -9.08 -17.10
N ILE A 286 -14.22 -9.55 -16.09
CA ILE A 286 -12.75 -9.61 -16.09
C ILE A 286 -12.27 -11.05 -15.88
N ASP A 287 -11.63 -11.59 -16.90
CA ASP A 287 -10.94 -12.88 -16.83
C ASP A 287 -9.42 -12.65 -16.79
N PRO A 288 -8.73 -12.93 -15.68
CA PRO A 288 -7.30 -12.76 -15.59
C PRO A 288 -6.52 -13.62 -16.60
N ASP A 289 -7.07 -14.75 -17.02
CA ASP A 289 -6.45 -15.64 -17.99
C ASP A 289 -6.49 -15.08 -19.44
N SER A 290 -7.19 -13.96 -19.66
CA SER A 290 -7.16 -13.22 -20.93
C SER A 290 -5.94 -12.30 -21.09
N PHE A 291 -5.09 -12.19 -20.05
CA PHE A 291 -3.85 -11.42 -20.06
C PHE A 291 -2.65 -12.36 -20.04
N ASP A 292 -1.73 -12.19 -21.00
CA ASP A 292 -0.63 -13.14 -21.24
C ASP A 292 0.54 -13.02 -20.25
N ASN A 293 0.52 -12.00 -19.36
CA ASN A 293 1.64 -11.64 -18.50
C ASN A 293 1.42 -12.01 -17.01
N GLY A 294 0.56 -12.98 -16.72
CA GLY A 294 0.35 -13.47 -15.36
C GLY A 294 1.65 -13.97 -14.72
N ILE A 295 1.86 -13.70 -13.43
CA ILE A 295 3.03 -14.15 -12.68
C ILE A 295 2.64 -15.13 -11.57
N ASP A 296 3.46 -16.16 -11.40
CA ASP A 296 3.30 -17.14 -10.33
C ASP A 296 3.74 -16.60 -8.94
N ASP A 297 3.55 -17.40 -7.90
CA ASP A 297 3.87 -17.01 -6.54
C ASP A 297 5.39 -16.92 -6.28
N ASP A 298 6.21 -17.67 -7.02
CA ASP A 298 7.68 -17.63 -6.88
C ASP A 298 8.23 -16.33 -7.50
N THR A 299 7.81 -16.01 -8.70
CA THR A 299 8.12 -14.72 -9.36
C THR A 299 7.64 -13.54 -8.52
N PHE A 300 6.42 -13.63 -7.98
CA PHE A 300 5.87 -12.58 -7.13
C PHE A 300 6.68 -12.38 -5.84
N ALA A 301 7.08 -13.46 -5.18
CA ALA A 301 7.91 -13.38 -3.98
C ALA A 301 9.28 -12.76 -4.26
N LYS A 302 9.92 -13.13 -5.37
CA LYS A 302 11.20 -12.54 -5.79
C LYS A 302 11.07 -11.06 -6.12
N LEU A 303 10.00 -10.69 -6.83
CA LEU A 303 9.68 -9.30 -7.12
C LEU A 303 9.55 -8.46 -5.84
N VAL A 304 8.78 -8.95 -4.85
CA VAL A 304 8.62 -8.27 -3.55
C VAL A 304 9.96 -8.12 -2.83
N ALA A 305 10.80 -9.16 -2.81
CA ALA A 305 12.11 -9.11 -2.19
C ALA A 305 13.01 -8.06 -2.88
N CYS A 306 13.06 -8.05 -4.21
CA CYS A 306 13.87 -7.10 -4.98
C CYS A 306 13.37 -5.65 -4.81
N ILE A 307 12.06 -5.38 -4.78
CA ILE A 307 11.52 -4.05 -4.47
C ILE A 307 11.96 -3.61 -3.05
N ARG A 308 11.85 -4.50 -2.06
CA ARG A 308 12.29 -4.19 -0.68
C ARG A 308 13.75 -3.79 -0.60
N ILE A 309 14.62 -4.49 -1.32
CA ILE A 309 16.05 -4.20 -1.35
C ILE A 309 16.32 -2.87 -2.06
N SER A 310 15.61 -2.60 -3.15
CA SER A 310 15.85 -1.43 -4.01
C SER A 310 15.31 -0.13 -3.43
N VAL A 311 14.15 -0.19 -2.75
CA VAL A 311 13.53 0.97 -2.07
C VAL A 311 13.31 0.63 -0.60
N PRO A 312 14.39 0.57 0.20
CA PRO A 312 14.38 -0.06 1.53
C PRO A 312 13.49 0.66 2.55
N TYR A 313 13.26 1.94 2.39
CA TYR A 313 12.49 2.78 3.31
C TYR A 313 10.97 2.78 3.03
N THR A 314 10.53 2.34 1.84
CA THR A 314 9.11 2.41 1.45
C THR A 314 8.23 1.43 2.24
N GLY A 315 7.00 1.83 2.54
CA GLY A 315 5.97 0.91 3.02
C GLY A 315 5.47 0.04 1.87
N MET A 316 5.55 -1.28 1.99
CA MET A 316 5.04 -2.18 0.94
C MET A 316 3.70 -2.77 1.32
N ILE A 317 2.76 -2.75 0.39
CA ILE A 317 1.37 -3.12 0.60
C ILE A 317 0.99 -4.35 -0.23
N VAL A 318 0.37 -5.33 0.44
CA VAL A 318 -0.37 -6.42 -0.22
C VAL A 318 -1.80 -6.47 0.33
N SER A 319 -2.77 -6.61 -0.57
CA SER A 319 -4.19 -6.64 -0.22
C SER A 319 -4.74 -8.07 -0.11
N THR A 320 -6.03 -8.16 0.21
CA THR A 320 -6.80 -9.40 0.22
C THR A 320 -7.04 -10.01 -1.18
N ARG A 321 -6.49 -9.41 -2.25
CA ARG A 321 -6.36 -10.06 -3.58
C ARG A 321 -5.55 -11.35 -3.51
N GLU A 322 -4.55 -11.39 -2.62
CA GLU A 322 -3.66 -12.53 -2.46
C GLU A 322 -4.19 -13.50 -1.42
N SER A 323 -3.95 -14.80 -1.67
CA SER A 323 -4.29 -15.87 -0.72
C SER A 323 -3.53 -15.72 0.60
N GLN A 324 -4.05 -16.32 1.66
CA GLN A 324 -3.34 -16.37 2.95
C GLN A 324 -1.91 -16.89 2.79
N LYS A 325 -1.72 -17.98 2.05
CA LYS A 325 -0.39 -18.59 1.82
C LYS A 325 0.59 -17.63 1.13
N THR A 326 0.14 -16.96 0.08
CA THR A 326 0.97 -15.98 -0.64
C THR A 326 1.30 -14.79 0.26
N ARG A 327 0.31 -14.26 1.00
CA ARG A 327 0.52 -13.16 1.95
C ARG A 327 1.52 -13.52 3.05
N GLU A 328 1.44 -14.71 3.60
CA GLU A 328 2.37 -15.24 4.60
C GLU A 328 3.82 -15.20 4.09
N ARG A 329 4.04 -15.69 2.89
CA ARG A 329 5.37 -15.70 2.25
C ARG A 329 5.92 -14.28 2.05
N VAL A 330 5.14 -13.38 1.46
CA VAL A 330 5.64 -12.02 1.12
C VAL A 330 5.72 -11.09 2.34
N LEU A 331 5.00 -11.39 3.42
CA LEU A 331 5.17 -10.71 4.70
C LEU A 331 6.59 -10.87 5.24
N HIS A 332 7.21 -12.03 5.09
CA HIS A 332 8.61 -12.21 5.48
C HIS A 332 9.56 -11.40 4.60
N LEU A 333 9.31 -11.34 3.30
CA LEU A 333 10.22 -10.77 2.31
C LEU A 333 10.21 -9.24 2.21
N GLY A 334 9.11 -8.57 2.56
CA GLY A 334 9.11 -7.13 2.36
C GLY A 334 7.85 -6.39 2.77
N ILE A 335 6.71 -7.06 2.79
CA ILE A 335 5.43 -6.41 3.06
C ILE A 335 5.34 -5.91 4.50
N SER A 336 4.91 -4.67 4.68
CA SER A 336 4.77 -3.99 5.97
C SER A 336 3.35 -3.49 6.25
N GLN A 337 2.46 -3.52 5.25
CA GLN A 337 1.07 -3.11 5.38
C GLN A 337 0.15 -4.09 4.65
N ILE A 338 -0.98 -4.42 5.26
CA ILE A 338 -1.98 -5.31 4.66
C ILE A 338 -3.40 -4.81 4.95
N SER A 339 -4.32 -5.10 4.03
CA SER A 339 -5.74 -4.98 4.33
C SER A 339 -6.25 -6.24 5.04
N GLY A 340 -7.29 -6.09 5.87
CA GLY A 340 -7.90 -7.19 6.61
C GLY A 340 -9.39 -7.00 6.80
N GLY A 341 -10.18 -8.08 6.71
CA GLY A 341 -11.63 -8.01 6.79
C GLY A 341 -12.25 -7.17 5.67
N SER A 342 -11.65 -7.20 4.47
CA SER A 342 -11.96 -6.26 3.38
C SER A 342 -13.24 -6.62 2.66
N LYS A 343 -13.97 -5.57 2.24
CA LYS A 343 -15.02 -5.61 1.22
C LYS A 343 -14.58 -4.76 0.04
N THR A 344 -14.82 -5.23 -1.19
CA THR A 344 -14.40 -4.57 -2.44
C THR A 344 -15.55 -4.09 -3.29
N SER A 345 -16.77 -4.22 -2.78
CA SER A 345 -18.00 -3.63 -3.30
C SER A 345 -18.24 -2.23 -2.72
N VAL A 346 -19.11 -1.46 -3.35
CA VAL A 346 -19.53 -0.14 -2.85
C VAL A 346 -20.42 -0.32 -1.63
N GLY A 347 -19.88 -0.04 -0.46
CA GLY A 347 -20.45 -0.42 0.82
C GLY A 347 -20.13 -1.88 1.17
N GLY A 348 -21.06 -2.56 1.85
CA GLY A 348 -20.99 -4.00 2.15
C GLY A 348 -20.38 -4.34 3.52
N TYR A 349 -20.00 -3.36 4.33
CA TYR A 349 -19.58 -3.58 5.72
C TYR A 349 -20.78 -3.57 6.68
N PHE A 350 -21.72 -2.66 6.49
CA PHE A 350 -22.92 -2.55 7.31
C PHE A 350 -23.98 -3.58 6.91
N GLU A 351 -24.30 -3.62 5.62
CA GLU A 351 -25.21 -4.62 5.05
C GLU A 351 -24.47 -5.41 3.98
N PRO A 352 -24.44 -6.76 4.07
CA PRO A 352 -23.86 -7.58 3.02
C PRO A 352 -24.56 -7.31 1.68
N GLU A 353 -23.78 -7.19 0.63
CA GLU A 353 -24.33 -7.11 -0.74
C GLU A 353 -25.06 -8.42 -1.07
N PRO A 354 -26.25 -8.38 -1.69
CA PRO A 354 -26.90 -9.59 -2.17
C PRO A 354 -25.99 -10.35 -3.15
N GLU A 355 -25.94 -11.68 -3.08
CA GLU A 355 -25.10 -12.51 -3.95
C GLU A 355 -25.33 -12.27 -5.45
N GLU A 356 -26.54 -11.84 -5.82
CA GLU A 356 -26.95 -11.54 -7.20
C GLU A 356 -26.47 -10.16 -7.70
N GLU A 357 -26.01 -9.28 -6.80
CA GLU A 357 -25.61 -7.90 -7.09
C GLU A 357 -24.10 -7.70 -6.86
N CYS A 358 -23.24 -8.50 -7.50
CA CYS A 358 -21.82 -8.35 -7.32
C CYS A 358 -21.31 -7.04 -7.92
N SER A 359 -21.03 -6.05 -7.08
CA SER A 359 -20.39 -4.77 -7.45
C SER A 359 -18.92 -4.71 -7.06
N ALA A 360 -18.33 -5.82 -6.67
CA ALA A 360 -16.95 -5.91 -6.23
C ALA A 360 -15.96 -5.53 -7.35
N GLN A 361 -14.93 -4.75 -7.01
CA GLN A 361 -13.87 -4.39 -7.96
C GLN A 361 -12.99 -5.60 -8.33
N PHE A 362 -12.88 -6.56 -7.44
CA PHE A 362 -12.18 -7.84 -7.64
C PHE A 362 -12.61 -8.86 -6.60
N ASP A 363 -12.43 -10.13 -6.92
CA ASP A 363 -12.69 -11.23 -5.99
C ASP A 363 -11.66 -11.24 -4.86
N VAL A 364 -12.14 -11.30 -3.63
CA VAL A 364 -11.29 -11.37 -2.44
C VAL A 364 -10.85 -12.80 -2.21
N SER A 365 -9.53 -13.06 -2.22
CA SER A 365 -8.95 -14.38 -1.97
C SER A 365 -8.79 -14.69 -0.48
N ASP A 366 -8.60 -13.67 0.36
CA ASP A 366 -8.49 -13.81 1.82
C ASP A 366 -9.72 -13.18 2.50
N ASN A 367 -10.70 -14.02 2.81
CA ASN A 367 -12.00 -13.63 3.37
C ASN A 367 -12.04 -13.64 4.90
N ARG A 368 -10.90 -13.79 5.58
CA ARG A 368 -10.85 -13.82 7.04
C ARG A 368 -11.34 -12.50 7.66
N THR A 369 -11.99 -12.61 8.82
CA THR A 369 -12.33 -11.44 9.64
C THR A 369 -11.07 -10.71 10.10
N LEU A 370 -11.20 -9.44 10.51
CA LEU A 370 -10.06 -8.69 11.04
C LEU A 370 -9.46 -9.38 12.27
N ASP A 371 -10.26 -9.94 13.17
CA ASP A 371 -9.79 -10.68 14.35
C ASP A 371 -8.97 -11.92 13.97
N GLN A 372 -9.40 -12.68 12.98
CA GLN A 372 -8.65 -13.82 12.46
C GLN A 372 -7.32 -13.39 11.84
N VAL A 373 -7.28 -12.25 11.13
CA VAL A 373 -6.04 -11.70 10.57
C VAL A 373 -5.09 -11.22 11.66
N VAL A 374 -5.59 -10.56 12.69
CA VAL A 374 -4.81 -10.12 13.86
C VAL A 374 -4.22 -11.34 14.59
N ASN A 375 -5.03 -12.35 14.86
CA ASN A 375 -4.60 -13.60 15.48
C ASN A 375 -3.49 -14.29 14.68
N TRP A 376 -3.69 -14.45 13.37
CA TRP A 376 -2.73 -15.05 12.46
C TRP A 376 -1.39 -14.30 12.44
N LEU A 377 -1.40 -12.97 12.36
CA LEU A 377 -0.16 -12.16 12.39
C LEU A 377 0.61 -12.38 13.69
N MET A 378 -0.07 -12.39 14.83
CA MET A 378 0.56 -12.62 16.13
C MET A 378 1.13 -14.04 16.26
N GLY A 379 0.44 -15.03 15.68
CA GLY A 379 0.93 -16.41 15.60
C GLY A 379 2.24 -16.57 14.80
N MET A 380 2.49 -15.67 13.84
CA MET A 380 3.75 -15.57 13.10
C MET A 380 4.81 -14.69 13.79
N GLY A 381 4.52 -14.13 14.95
CA GLY A 381 5.43 -13.23 15.68
C GLY A 381 5.41 -11.78 15.20
N TYR A 382 4.42 -11.38 14.38
CA TYR A 382 4.23 -9.99 13.99
C TYR A 382 3.34 -9.23 14.98
N ILE A 383 3.55 -7.92 15.06
CA ILE A 383 2.74 -7.00 15.86
C ILE A 383 1.73 -6.32 14.93
N PRO A 384 0.43 -6.69 14.98
CA PRO A 384 -0.61 -5.94 14.28
C PRO A 384 -0.66 -4.50 14.77
N SER A 385 -0.55 -3.54 13.86
CA SER A 385 -0.46 -2.12 14.21
C SER A 385 -1.62 -1.33 13.61
N PHE A 386 -2.35 -0.64 14.47
CA PHE A 386 -3.38 0.33 14.08
C PHE A 386 -2.89 1.78 14.26
N CYS A 387 -1.58 1.97 14.33
CA CYS A 387 -0.96 3.27 14.57
C CYS A 387 -1.20 4.23 13.40
N THR A 388 -1.58 5.47 13.74
CA THR A 388 -1.77 6.60 12.82
C THR A 388 -1.04 7.85 13.32
N ALA A 389 -0.05 7.70 14.19
CA ALA A 389 0.58 8.82 14.90
C ALA A 389 1.36 9.75 13.97
N CYS A 390 2.07 9.22 12.96
CA CYS A 390 3.00 10.02 12.15
C CYS A 390 2.33 11.25 11.53
N TYR A 391 1.16 11.09 10.92
CA TYR A 391 0.41 12.22 10.36
C TYR A 391 0.00 13.26 11.38
N ARG A 392 -0.43 12.78 12.53
CA ARG A 392 -0.99 13.62 13.61
C ARG A 392 0.08 14.34 14.40
N GLU A 393 1.34 13.87 14.30
CA GLU A 393 2.53 14.44 14.94
C GLU A 393 3.44 15.17 13.93
N GLY A 394 2.94 15.42 12.70
CA GLY A 394 3.68 16.11 11.65
C GLY A 394 4.96 15.36 11.21
N ARG A 395 4.95 14.04 11.30
CA ARG A 395 6.02 13.17 10.77
C ARG A 395 5.57 12.62 9.42
N THR A 396 5.64 13.46 8.38
CA THR A 396 5.30 13.16 6.99
C THR A 396 6.44 13.59 6.07
N GLY A 397 6.42 13.18 4.82
CA GLY A 397 7.38 13.58 3.79
C GLY A 397 8.84 13.35 4.21
N ASP A 398 9.69 14.33 4.00
CA ASP A 398 11.12 14.29 4.31
C ASP A 398 11.42 13.96 5.78
N ARG A 399 10.65 14.53 6.72
CA ARG A 399 10.81 14.23 8.15
C ARG A 399 10.55 12.75 8.46
N PHE A 400 9.54 12.15 7.87
CA PHE A 400 9.25 10.72 8.02
C PHE A 400 10.36 9.88 7.38
N MET A 401 10.76 10.20 6.16
CA MET A 401 11.78 9.47 5.43
C MET A 401 13.16 9.53 6.11
N SER A 402 13.53 10.68 6.68
CA SER A 402 14.76 10.82 7.47
C SER A 402 14.75 9.90 8.70
N LEU A 403 13.63 9.82 9.42
CA LEU A 403 13.46 8.91 10.55
C LEU A 403 13.48 7.43 10.12
N CYS A 404 12.91 7.11 8.96
CA CYS A 404 12.97 5.76 8.39
C CYS A 404 14.41 5.40 7.98
N LYS A 405 15.06 6.21 7.16
CA LYS A 405 16.43 5.97 6.67
C LYS A 405 17.44 5.82 7.81
N SER A 406 17.25 6.55 8.92
CA SER A 406 18.09 6.42 10.12
C SER A 406 17.71 5.28 11.08
N GLY A 407 16.60 4.57 10.83
CA GLY A 407 16.04 3.57 11.74
C GLY A 407 15.40 4.13 13.01
N GLN A 408 15.46 5.45 13.25
CA GLN A 408 14.93 6.08 14.47
C GLN A 408 13.41 6.01 14.56
N ILE A 409 12.71 5.81 13.44
CA ILE A 409 11.27 5.66 13.41
C ILE A 409 10.76 4.51 14.30
N GLN A 410 11.57 3.47 14.50
CA GLN A 410 11.22 2.35 15.38
C GLN A 410 11.01 2.78 16.82
N ASN A 411 11.73 3.80 17.30
CA ASN A 411 11.60 4.31 18.68
C ASN A 411 10.20 4.87 18.99
N CYS A 412 9.45 5.30 17.96
CA CYS A 412 8.06 5.76 18.09
C CYS A 412 7.09 4.67 17.66
N CYS A 413 7.38 4.02 16.54
CA CYS A 413 6.45 3.09 15.91
C CYS A 413 6.26 1.80 16.68
N HIS A 414 7.30 1.25 17.32
CA HIS A 414 7.19 0.02 18.10
C HIS A 414 6.31 0.22 19.36
N PRO A 415 6.56 1.22 20.22
CA PRO A 415 5.66 1.55 21.32
C PRO A 415 4.21 1.83 20.88
N ASN A 416 4.03 2.61 19.80
CA ASN A 416 2.71 2.93 19.27
C ASN A 416 1.96 1.68 18.78
N ALA A 417 2.67 0.72 18.17
CA ALA A 417 2.07 -0.54 17.74
C ALA A 417 1.53 -1.33 18.93
N LEU A 418 2.30 -1.44 20.02
CA LEU A 418 1.89 -2.15 21.23
C LEU A 418 0.66 -1.50 21.88
N MET A 419 0.65 -0.16 21.99
CA MET A 419 -0.49 0.56 22.56
C MET A 419 -1.75 0.42 21.70
N THR A 420 -1.63 0.54 20.38
CA THR A 420 -2.80 0.39 19.49
C THR A 420 -3.27 -1.06 19.38
N LEU A 421 -2.37 -2.05 19.50
CA LEU A 421 -2.76 -3.45 19.63
C LEU A 421 -3.53 -3.67 20.94
N LYS A 422 -3.06 -3.11 22.07
CA LYS A 422 -3.77 -3.20 23.36
C LYS A 422 -5.17 -2.61 23.28
N GLU A 423 -5.34 -1.44 22.62
CA GLU A 423 -6.67 -0.88 22.36
C GLU A 423 -7.57 -1.89 21.62
N TYR A 424 -7.03 -2.52 20.55
CA TYR A 424 -7.75 -3.51 19.78
C TYR A 424 -8.16 -4.73 20.63
N LEU A 425 -7.22 -5.26 21.41
CA LEU A 425 -7.46 -6.43 22.26
C LEU A 425 -8.56 -6.16 23.33
N MET A 426 -8.60 -4.95 23.85
CA MET A 426 -9.60 -4.57 24.87
C MET A 426 -11.01 -4.39 24.28
N ASP A 427 -11.09 -3.82 23.06
CA ASP A 427 -12.39 -3.33 22.54
C ASP A 427 -13.03 -4.25 21.51
N TYR A 428 -12.23 -5.09 20.79
CA TYR A 428 -12.71 -5.75 19.56
C TYR A 428 -12.36 -7.23 19.44
N SER A 429 -11.36 -7.72 20.17
CA SER A 429 -10.83 -9.06 19.96
C SER A 429 -11.67 -10.16 20.62
N SER A 430 -11.60 -11.37 20.06
CA SER A 430 -12.01 -12.59 20.77
C SER A 430 -11.11 -12.87 21.98
N GLU A 431 -11.57 -13.72 22.91
CA GLU A 431 -10.79 -14.12 24.08
C GLU A 431 -9.46 -14.80 23.72
N GLU A 432 -9.46 -15.63 22.68
CA GLU A 432 -8.26 -16.30 22.18
C GLU A 432 -7.25 -15.30 21.63
N THR A 433 -7.69 -14.40 20.77
CA THR A 433 -6.85 -13.33 20.20
C THR A 433 -6.30 -12.44 21.31
N ARG A 434 -7.11 -12.11 22.29
CA ARG A 434 -6.69 -11.31 23.45
C ARG A 434 -5.59 -12.01 24.23
N ARG A 435 -5.75 -13.28 24.56
CA ARG A 435 -4.75 -14.06 25.32
C ARG A 435 -3.39 -14.10 24.63
N ILE A 436 -3.40 -14.35 23.31
CA ILE A 436 -2.17 -14.37 22.48
C ILE A 436 -1.54 -12.99 22.43
N GLY A 437 -2.34 -11.96 22.24
CA GLY A 437 -1.88 -10.57 22.12
C GLY A 437 -1.28 -10.01 23.41
N GLU A 438 -1.86 -10.31 24.56
CA GLU A 438 -1.29 -9.91 25.86
C GLU A 438 0.09 -10.53 26.08
N ALA A 439 0.26 -11.81 25.78
CA ALA A 439 1.55 -12.48 25.87
C ALA A 439 2.60 -11.88 24.91
N LEU A 440 2.18 -11.52 23.68
CA LEU A 440 3.05 -10.86 22.72
C LEU A 440 3.47 -9.47 23.21
N ILE A 441 2.54 -8.66 23.72
CA ILE A 441 2.82 -7.32 24.24
C ILE A 441 3.86 -7.37 25.35
N GLU A 442 3.71 -8.27 26.34
CA GLU A 442 4.68 -8.42 27.43
C GLU A 442 6.07 -8.79 26.92
N LYS A 443 6.17 -9.72 25.96
CA LYS A 443 7.44 -10.08 25.33
C LYS A 443 8.09 -8.88 24.64
N GLU A 444 7.30 -8.14 23.85
CA GLU A 444 7.79 -7.06 23.02
C GLU A 444 8.15 -5.79 23.80
N ILE A 445 7.53 -5.52 24.95
CA ILE A 445 7.97 -4.45 25.86
C ILE A 445 9.41 -4.68 26.30
N GLY A 446 9.77 -5.93 26.61
CA GLY A 446 11.13 -6.30 27.01
C GLY A 446 12.19 -6.02 25.93
N SER A 447 11.80 -5.96 24.66
CA SER A 447 12.69 -5.65 23.52
C SER A 447 12.95 -4.15 23.33
N ILE A 448 12.21 -3.26 23.99
CA ILE A 448 12.42 -1.80 23.91
C ILE A 448 13.73 -1.43 24.59
N PRO A 449 14.70 -0.79 23.89
CA PRO A 449 16.06 -0.61 24.43
C PRO A 449 16.15 0.31 25.67
N LYS A 450 15.18 1.24 25.83
CA LYS A 450 15.21 2.26 26.88
C LYS A 450 14.20 1.93 27.98
N GLU A 451 14.66 1.63 29.20
CA GLU A 451 13.80 1.34 30.35
C GLU A 451 12.75 2.42 30.63
N LYS A 452 13.13 3.70 30.47
CA LYS A 452 12.17 4.81 30.61
C LYS A 452 11.01 4.71 29.61
N VAL A 453 11.28 4.26 28.37
CA VAL A 453 10.23 4.07 27.35
C VAL A 453 9.38 2.86 27.69
N GLN A 454 10.00 1.75 28.16
CA GLN A 454 9.26 0.59 28.67
C GLN A 454 8.27 0.99 29.76
N GLN A 455 8.72 1.81 30.73
CA GLN A 455 7.84 2.26 31.81
C GLN A 455 6.68 3.11 31.30
N ILE A 456 6.94 4.06 30.40
CA ILE A 456 5.87 4.88 29.79
C ILE A 456 4.86 4.01 29.06
N VAL A 457 5.32 3.00 28.32
CA VAL A 457 4.44 2.05 27.63
C VAL A 457 3.58 1.30 28.66
N ARG A 458 4.16 0.75 29.74
CA ARG A 458 3.40 0.04 30.79
C ARG A 458 2.36 0.93 31.44
N ASP A 459 2.71 2.17 31.76
CA ASP A 459 1.79 3.14 32.35
C ASP A 459 0.62 3.45 31.41
N ASN A 460 0.88 3.58 30.10
CA ASN A 460 -0.16 3.82 29.10
C ASN A 460 -1.02 2.58 28.87
N LEU A 461 -0.45 1.38 28.87
CA LEU A 461 -1.23 0.14 28.78
C LEU A 461 -2.20 0.00 29.97
N ALA A 462 -1.76 0.32 31.19
CA ALA A 462 -2.63 0.33 32.35
C ALA A 462 -3.77 1.35 32.24
N LYS A 463 -3.52 2.53 31.63
CA LYS A 463 -4.57 3.52 31.34
C LYS A 463 -5.53 3.05 30.25
N ILE A 464 -5.05 2.29 29.25
CA ILE A 464 -5.91 1.69 28.23
C ILE A 464 -6.88 0.70 28.87
N GLU A 465 -6.44 -0.09 29.86
CA GLU A 465 -7.32 -0.98 30.65
C GLU A 465 -8.40 -0.22 31.43
N GLN A 466 -8.11 1.03 31.83
CA GLN A 466 -9.06 1.93 32.49
C GLN A 466 -9.99 2.66 31.49
N GLY A 467 -9.91 2.36 30.18
CA GLY A 467 -10.76 2.94 29.16
C GLY A 467 -10.21 4.17 28.43
N ILE A 468 -9.00 4.62 28.76
CA ILE A 468 -8.37 5.73 28.02
C ILE A 468 -7.79 5.20 26.71
N ARG A 469 -7.93 5.98 25.63
CA ARG A 469 -7.53 5.59 24.27
C ARG A 469 -6.67 6.67 23.63
N ASP A 470 -6.04 6.29 22.50
CA ASP A 470 -5.35 7.19 21.58
C ASP A 470 -4.02 7.76 22.11
N PHE A 471 -3.26 6.93 22.79
CA PHE A 471 -1.89 7.26 23.18
C PHE A 471 -0.94 7.26 21.97
N ARG A 472 0.02 8.20 21.98
CA ARG A 472 1.00 8.40 20.90
C ARG A 472 2.36 8.81 21.44
N PHE A 473 3.42 8.31 20.75
CA PHE A 473 4.79 8.79 20.88
C PHE A 473 5.14 9.69 19.71
#